data_2960ef8ade122fe9a57642a45d7dd2db
#
_entry.id   2960ef8ade122fe9a57642a45d7dd2db
#
_cell.length_a   1.000
_cell.length_b   1.000
_cell.length_c   1.000
_cell.angle_alpha   90.00
_cell.angle_beta   90.00
_cell.angle_gamma   90.00
#
_symmetry.space_group_name_H-M   'P 1'
#
loop_
_entity.id
_entity.type
_entity.pdbx_description
1 polymer ?
#
loop_
_entity_poly.entity_id
_entity_poly.type
_entity_poly.pdbx_seq_one_letter_code
_entity_poly.pdbx_strand_id
1 'polypeptide(L)'
;MVHGFGASWGHWRKNIPFLAKSCRVYAIDLLGFGASDKPQPGESVNYTFDTWGQQIVDFCREVIREPVFFVGNSIGCIAAMQAAVNNPGLALGVALINCSLRLLHDSKKDSLPLARRIGTPLLQKCLAFKPVGELFFQKIANPPTVRKILLQAYVHHEAVTDELLEIITTPAKDSGAADVFLAFTGYSSGPLAEDLLPQLKCPVIILWGCADPWEPIDLGRELAQFSQVQKFIPLEGVGHCPQDEVPELVNPILQDWIWERSHFMNTPN
;
A
#
# COMPACT_ATOMS: atom_id res chain seq x y z
N MET A 1 9.58 -4.00 1.46
CA MET A 1 8.24 -4.18 0.86
C MET A 1 7.19 -3.69 1.85
N VAL A 2 6.22 -2.92 1.39
CA VAL A 2 5.19 -2.25 2.21
C VAL A 2 3.80 -2.63 1.67
N HIS A 3 3.00 -3.26 2.52
CA HIS A 3 1.68 -3.79 2.17
C HIS A 3 0.59 -2.70 2.08
N GLY A 4 -0.57 -3.06 1.51
CA GLY A 4 -1.76 -2.23 1.45
C GLY A 4 -2.62 -2.26 2.72
N PHE A 5 -3.74 -1.54 2.70
CA PHE A 5 -4.68 -1.46 3.81
C PHE A 5 -5.25 -2.84 4.18
N GLY A 6 -5.28 -3.13 5.47
CA GLY A 6 -5.82 -4.39 6.01
C GLY A 6 -5.00 -5.64 5.68
N ALA A 7 -3.86 -5.49 4.99
CA ALA A 7 -2.94 -6.57 4.69
C ALA A 7 -1.80 -6.67 5.73
N SER A 8 -0.78 -7.46 5.42
CA SER A 8 0.43 -7.65 6.21
C SER A 8 1.60 -8.05 5.30
N TRP A 9 2.80 -8.29 5.89
CA TRP A 9 3.95 -8.83 5.17
C TRP A 9 3.60 -10.11 4.40
N GLY A 10 2.65 -10.90 4.89
CA GLY A 10 2.19 -12.13 4.25
C GLY A 10 1.59 -11.94 2.86
N HIS A 11 1.20 -10.71 2.49
CA HIS A 11 0.78 -10.37 1.13
C HIS A 11 1.95 -10.43 0.11
N TRP A 12 3.19 -10.45 0.61
CA TRP A 12 4.42 -10.58 -0.18
C TRP A 12 4.99 -12.01 -0.19
N ARG A 13 4.30 -13.00 0.38
CA ARG A 13 4.78 -14.38 0.55
C ARG A 13 5.21 -15.06 -0.75
N LYS A 14 4.61 -14.67 -1.87
CA LYS A 14 4.95 -15.19 -3.22
C LYS A 14 6.11 -14.44 -3.89
N ASN A 15 6.45 -13.26 -3.41
CA ASN A 15 7.50 -12.41 -3.96
C ASN A 15 8.83 -12.60 -3.21
N ILE A 16 8.76 -12.70 -1.88
CA ILE A 16 9.94 -12.84 -1.03
C ILE A 16 10.84 -14.01 -1.45
N PRO A 17 10.35 -15.27 -1.63
CA PRO A 17 11.21 -16.39 -1.99
C PRO A 17 11.85 -16.25 -3.37
N PHE A 18 11.22 -15.54 -4.30
CA PHE A 18 11.76 -15.30 -5.63
C PHE A 18 12.89 -14.27 -5.56
N LEU A 19 12.62 -13.09 -5.00
CA LEU A 19 13.56 -11.98 -4.94
C LEU A 19 14.74 -12.26 -4.00
N ALA A 20 14.53 -13.05 -2.95
CA ALA A 20 15.58 -13.44 -2.02
C ALA A 20 16.71 -14.29 -2.64
N LYS A 21 16.53 -14.77 -3.86
CA LYS A 21 17.59 -15.45 -4.62
C LYS A 21 18.68 -14.48 -5.11
N SER A 22 18.36 -13.19 -5.24
CA SER A 22 19.25 -12.18 -5.81
C SER A 22 19.50 -10.97 -4.91
N CYS A 23 18.67 -10.73 -3.90
CA CYS A 23 18.81 -9.60 -2.99
C CYS A 23 18.31 -9.93 -1.58
N ARG A 24 18.68 -9.11 -0.59
CA ARG A 24 18.07 -9.14 0.74
C ARG A 24 16.69 -8.52 0.67
N VAL A 25 15.67 -9.24 1.14
CA VAL A 25 14.28 -8.80 1.11
C VAL A 25 13.78 -8.60 2.52
N TYR A 26 13.16 -7.45 2.73
CA TYR A 26 12.48 -7.11 3.99
C TYR A 26 11.03 -6.78 3.67
N ALA A 27 10.11 -7.33 4.43
CA ALA A 27 8.70 -6.97 4.39
C ALA A 27 8.26 -6.64 5.82
N ILE A 28 7.65 -5.47 6.00
CA ILE A 28 7.25 -4.99 7.32
C ILE A 28 5.73 -4.95 7.44
N ASP A 29 5.25 -5.16 8.65
CA ASP A 29 3.87 -4.83 9.00
C ASP A 29 3.84 -3.38 9.48
N LEU A 30 3.06 -2.56 8.78
CA LEU A 30 2.81 -1.19 9.20
C LEU A 30 2.13 -1.18 10.57
N LEU A 31 2.49 -0.20 11.40
CA LEU A 31 1.87 -0.02 12.72
C LEU A 31 0.34 -0.02 12.57
N GLY A 32 -0.33 -0.81 13.39
CA GLY A 32 -1.78 -1.04 13.31
C GLY A 32 -2.20 -2.24 12.46
N PHE A 33 -1.28 -2.87 11.70
CA PHE A 33 -1.57 -4.00 10.80
C PHE A 33 -0.69 -5.21 11.10
N GLY A 34 -1.08 -6.36 10.55
CA GLY A 34 -0.34 -7.60 10.67
C GLY A 34 -0.03 -7.94 12.13
N ALA A 35 1.22 -8.32 12.40
CA ALA A 35 1.72 -8.62 13.74
C ALA A 35 2.25 -7.38 14.49
N SER A 36 2.24 -6.19 13.86
CA SER A 36 2.61 -4.94 14.54
C SER A 36 1.58 -4.54 15.60
N ASP A 37 2.04 -3.81 16.61
CA ASP A 37 1.19 -3.27 17.66
C ASP A 37 0.07 -2.39 17.10
N LYS A 38 -1.05 -2.35 17.83
CA LYS A 38 -2.26 -1.60 17.47
C LYS A 38 -2.65 -0.64 18.59
N PRO A 39 -1.76 0.34 18.93
CA PRO A 39 -2.04 1.30 20.00
C PRO A 39 -3.26 2.15 19.71
N GLN A 40 -3.88 2.65 20.77
CA GLN A 40 -5.07 3.48 20.67
C GLN A 40 -4.77 4.77 19.89
N PRO A 41 -5.55 5.12 18.86
CA PRO A 41 -5.37 6.38 18.12
C PRO A 41 -5.53 7.61 19.02
N GLY A 42 -4.66 8.60 18.81
CA GLY A 42 -4.75 9.90 19.49
C GLY A 42 -4.08 10.01 20.86
N GLU A 43 -3.72 8.89 21.52
CA GLU A 43 -3.00 8.93 22.79
C GLU A 43 -1.49 8.99 22.57
N SER A 44 -0.95 8.03 21.84
CA SER A 44 0.49 7.91 21.58
C SER A 44 0.82 7.92 20.09
N VAL A 45 -0.16 7.68 19.23
CA VAL A 45 0.05 7.56 17.79
C VAL A 45 -1.17 8.01 16.98
N ASN A 46 -0.90 8.57 15.81
CA ASN A 46 -1.91 8.80 14.77
C ASN A 46 -1.58 7.93 13.56
N TYR A 47 -2.57 7.24 13.01
CA TYR A 47 -2.43 6.39 11.84
C TYR A 47 -2.43 7.23 10.56
N THR A 48 -1.27 7.83 10.28
CA THR A 48 -1.02 8.73 9.14
C THR A 48 0.13 8.23 8.28
N PHE A 49 0.23 8.73 7.06
CA PHE A 49 1.37 8.40 6.19
C PHE A 49 2.69 8.92 6.73
N ASP A 50 2.70 10.01 7.50
CA ASP A 50 3.90 10.50 8.17
C ASP A 50 4.39 9.49 9.23
N THR A 51 3.47 8.94 10.03
CA THR A 51 3.78 7.93 11.03
C THR A 51 4.36 6.67 10.38
N TRP A 52 3.73 6.18 9.33
CA TRP A 52 4.22 4.99 8.61
C TRP A 52 5.50 5.26 7.83
N GLY A 53 5.63 6.44 7.21
CA GLY A 53 6.87 6.87 6.58
C GLY A 53 8.02 6.91 7.56
N GLN A 54 7.79 7.43 8.77
CA GLN A 54 8.80 7.45 9.83
C GLN A 54 9.14 6.05 10.32
N GLN A 55 8.15 5.18 10.55
CA GLN A 55 8.37 3.77 10.90
C GLN A 55 9.30 3.07 9.88
N ILE A 56 9.05 3.29 8.59
CA ILE A 56 9.88 2.72 7.51
C ILE A 56 11.30 3.27 7.57
N VAL A 57 11.47 4.57 7.77
CA VAL A 57 12.79 5.22 7.90
C VAL A 57 13.55 4.65 9.09
N ASP A 58 12.90 4.53 10.24
CA ASP A 58 13.53 4.00 11.47
C ASP A 58 13.92 2.54 11.29
N PHE A 59 13.06 1.72 10.68
CA PHE A 59 13.39 0.34 10.34
C PHE A 59 14.61 0.26 9.41
N CYS A 60 14.68 1.11 8.39
CA CYS A 60 15.85 1.15 7.50
C CYS A 60 17.13 1.54 8.25
N ARG A 61 17.07 2.52 9.15
CA ARG A 61 18.23 3.00 9.91
C ARG A 61 18.72 2.01 10.96
N GLU A 62 17.80 1.39 11.68
CA GLU A 62 18.13 0.56 12.83
C GLU A 62 18.41 -0.89 12.43
N VAL A 63 17.66 -1.43 11.48
CA VAL A 63 17.70 -2.85 11.10
C VAL A 63 18.50 -3.06 9.82
N ILE A 64 18.17 -2.34 8.74
CA ILE A 64 18.77 -2.57 7.42
C ILE A 64 20.15 -1.92 7.32
N ARG A 65 20.27 -0.67 7.72
CA ARG A 65 21.49 0.15 7.78
C ARG A 65 22.16 0.41 6.43
N GLU A 66 21.40 0.27 5.36
CA GLU A 66 21.83 0.51 3.98
C GLU A 66 20.69 1.14 3.18
N PRO A 67 20.97 1.87 2.10
CA PRO A 67 19.95 2.32 1.17
C PRO A 67 19.25 1.14 0.50
N VAL A 68 17.95 1.30 0.19
CA VAL A 68 17.07 0.23 -0.29
C VAL A 68 16.23 0.66 -1.48
N PHE A 69 15.71 -0.32 -2.21
CA PHE A 69 14.56 -0.12 -3.09
C PHE A 69 13.28 -0.32 -2.29
N PHE A 70 12.40 0.66 -2.31
CA PHE A 70 11.08 0.54 -1.73
C PHE A 70 10.10 -0.07 -2.73
N VAL A 71 9.29 -1.02 -2.30
CA VAL A 71 8.21 -1.60 -3.10
C VAL A 71 6.93 -1.51 -2.29
N GLY A 72 5.94 -0.80 -2.78
CA GLY A 72 4.65 -0.63 -2.12
C GLY A 72 3.48 -1.14 -2.95
N ASN A 73 2.40 -1.56 -2.28
CA ASN A 73 1.11 -1.83 -2.90
C ASN A 73 0.03 -0.93 -2.27
N SER A 74 -0.83 -0.35 -3.09
CA SER A 74 -1.97 0.46 -2.63
C SER A 74 -1.51 1.62 -1.74
N ILE A 75 -2.02 1.75 -0.50
CA ILE A 75 -1.57 2.74 0.49
C ILE A 75 -0.10 2.56 0.88
N GLY A 76 0.44 1.35 0.77
CA GLY A 76 1.86 1.08 0.99
C GLY A 76 2.76 1.83 0.02
N CYS A 77 2.25 2.20 -1.17
CA CYS A 77 2.95 3.09 -2.09
C CYS A 77 3.13 4.50 -1.50
N ILE A 78 2.07 5.05 -0.89
CA ILE A 78 2.12 6.37 -0.27
C ILE A 78 3.09 6.36 0.92
N ALA A 79 3.01 5.34 1.79
CA ALA A 79 3.93 5.20 2.92
C ALA A 79 5.40 5.05 2.48
N ALA A 80 5.66 4.28 1.42
CA ALA A 80 6.99 4.10 0.84
C ALA A 80 7.54 5.41 0.23
N MET A 81 6.71 6.15 -0.51
CA MET A 81 7.08 7.46 -1.04
C MET A 81 7.32 8.46 0.09
N GLN A 82 6.47 8.47 1.11
CA GLN A 82 6.66 9.35 2.29
C GLN A 82 8.00 9.06 2.98
N ALA A 83 8.37 7.79 3.15
CA ALA A 83 9.66 7.41 3.71
C ALA A 83 10.84 7.91 2.85
N ALA A 84 10.72 7.78 1.52
CA ALA A 84 11.73 8.24 0.57
C ALA A 84 11.85 9.78 0.53
N VAL A 85 10.75 10.51 0.72
CA VAL A 85 10.76 11.98 0.85
C VAL A 85 11.35 12.41 2.17
N ASN A 86 10.97 11.76 3.28
CA ASN A 86 11.50 12.06 4.62
C ASN A 86 13.01 11.80 4.73
N ASN A 87 13.52 10.83 3.98
CA ASN A 87 14.94 10.49 3.96
C ASN A 87 15.42 10.05 2.58
N PRO A 88 15.74 11.02 1.69
CA PRO A 88 16.13 10.70 0.32
C PRO A 88 17.38 9.81 0.20
N GLY A 89 18.28 9.86 1.18
CA GLY A 89 19.49 9.06 1.18
C GLY A 89 19.28 7.56 1.41
N LEU A 90 18.09 7.16 1.85
CA LEU A 90 17.73 5.74 2.02
C LEU A 90 17.10 5.12 0.76
N ALA A 91 16.64 5.92 -0.20
CA ALA A 91 15.87 5.43 -1.34
C ALA A 91 16.75 5.32 -2.58
N LEU A 92 17.08 4.11 -3.00
CA LEU A 92 17.70 3.81 -4.30
C LEU A 92 16.69 3.88 -5.45
N GLY A 93 15.42 3.63 -5.16
CA GLY A 93 14.31 3.71 -6.08
C GLY A 93 13.01 3.28 -5.40
N VAL A 94 11.87 3.59 -6.03
CA VAL A 94 10.53 3.24 -5.53
C VAL A 94 9.74 2.53 -6.62
N ALA A 95 9.24 1.33 -6.34
CA ALA A 95 8.28 0.62 -7.18
C ALA A 95 6.87 0.73 -6.57
N LEU A 96 5.94 1.24 -7.36
CA LEU A 96 4.56 1.46 -6.98
C LEU A 96 3.68 0.42 -7.68
N ILE A 97 2.94 -0.38 -6.91
CA ILE A 97 2.01 -1.39 -7.43
C ILE A 97 0.60 -0.96 -7.09
N ASN A 98 -0.22 -0.65 -8.09
CA ASN A 98 -1.59 -0.17 -7.93
C ASN A 98 -1.68 0.88 -6.81
N CYS A 99 -0.92 1.95 -6.98
CA CYS A 99 -0.81 3.02 -5.97
C CYS A 99 -2.19 3.60 -5.65
N SER A 100 -2.47 3.78 -4.36
CA SER A 100 -3.72 4.41 -3.95
C SER A 100 -3.81 5.85 -4.44
N LEU A 101 -4.84 6.14 -5.23
CA LEU A 101 -5.18 7.48 -5.72
C LEU A 101 -5.90 8.32 -4.67
N ARG A 102 -6.26 7.69 -3.54
CA ARG A 102 -6.98 8.33 -2.43
C ARG A 102 -8.17 9.16 -2.92
N LEU A 103 -9.06 8.54 -3.68
CA LEU A 103 -10.20 9.20 -4.33
C LEU A 103 -11.16 9.88 -3.33
N LEU A 104 -11.14 9.48 -2.05
CA LEU A 104 -11.93 10.09 -0.97
C LEU A 104 -11.16 11.18 -0.21
N HIS A 105 -9.99 11.60 -0.71
CA HIS A 105 -9.20 12.68 -0.11
C HIS A 105 -9.96 14.00 -0.11
N ASP A 106 -9.73 14.84 0.91
CA ASP A 106 -10.43 16.12 1.10
C ASP A 106 -10.32 17.04 -0.12
N SER A 107 -9.17 17.10 -0.78
CA SER A 107 -8.97 17.93 -1.99
C SER A 107 -9.70 17.42 -3.23
N LYS A 108 -10.15 16.15 -3.23
CA LYS A 108 -10.85 15.52 -4.35
C LYS A 108 -12.38 15.46 -4.16
N LYS A 109 -12.89 15.93 -3.02
CA LYS A 109 -14.33 15.84 -2.69
C LYS A 109 -15.24 16.49 -3.70
N ASP A 110 -14.82 17.59 -4.31
CA ASP A 110 -15.65 18.33 -5.27
C ASP A 110 -15.81 17.61 -6.61
N SER A 111 -14.90 16.68 -6.95
CA SER A 111 -14.99 15.83 -8.14
C SER A 111 -15.87 14.59 -7.95
N LEU A 112 -16.31 14.29 -6.73
CA LEU A 112 -17.12 13.13 -6.43
C LEU A 112 -18.60 13.34 -6.83
N PRO A 113 -19.31 12.29 -7.28
CA PRO A 113 -20.75 12.32 -7.45
C PRO A 113 -21.44 12.78 -6.15
N LEU A 114 -22.51 13.58 -6.29
CA LEU A 114 -23.23 14.21 -5.14
C LEU A 114 -23.59 13.19 -4.05
N ALA A 115 -24.03 11.99 -4.44
CA ALA A 115 -24.38 10.93 -3.48
C ALA A 115 -23.19 10.50 -2.63
N ARG A 116 -21.96 10.41 -3.18
CA ARG A 116 -20.74 10.11 -2.43
C ARG A 116 -20.25 11.30 -1.63
N ARG A 117 -20.39 12.51 -2.16
CA ARG A 117 -20.01 13.74 -1.48
C ARG A 117 -20.77 13.94 -0.17
N ILE A 118 -22.05 13.57 -0.10
CA ILE A 118 -22.90 13.66 1.10
C ILE A 118 -22.82 12.38 1.94
N GLY A 119 -22.87 11.23 1.30
CA GLY A 119 -22.95 9.93 1.97
C GLY A 119 -21.67 9.54 2.71
N THR A 120 -20.49 9.84 2.14
CA THR A 120 -19.20 9.48 2.77
C THR A 120 -18.98 10.18 4.11
N PRO A 121 -19.14 11.51 4.25
CA PRO A 121 -19.00 12.17 5.56
C PRO A 121 -20.05 11.72 6.59
N LEU A 122 -21.27 11.43 6.14
CA LEU A 122 -22.31 10.92 7.04
C LEU A 122 -21.94 9.52 7.55
N LEU A 123 -21.48 8.63 6.67
CA LEU A 123 -21.01 7.31 7.05
C LEU A 123 -19.82 7.40 8.01
N GLN A 124 -18.82 8.25 7.72
CA GLN A 124 -17.68 8.47 8.61
C GLN A 124 -18.10 8.93 10.00
N LYS A 125 -19.07 9.87 10.09
CA LYS A 125 -19.64 10.31 11.38
C LYS A 125 -20.34 9.18 12.12
N CYS A 126 -21.09 8.33 11.42
CA CYS A 126 -21.74 7.17 12.04
C CYS A 126 -20.71 6.17 12.56
N LEU A 127 -19.67 5.90 11.78
CA LEU A 127 -18.60 4.98 12.16
C LEU A 127 -17.71 5.54 13.29
N ALA A 128 -17.59 6.85 13.42
CA ALA A 128 -16.88 7.50 14.53
C ALA A 128 -17.57 7.25 15.89
N PHE A 129 -18.85 6.87 15.91
CA PHE A 129 -19.49 6.39 17.12
C PHE A 129 -19.03 4.96 17.41
N LYS A 130 -18.13 4.80 18.38
CA LYS A 130 -17.35 3.59 18.63
C LYS A 130 -18.15 2.28 18.59
N PRO A 131 -19.33 2.13 19.27
CA PRO A 131 -20.09 0.88 19.22
C PRO A 131 -20.58 0.51 17.80
N VAL A 132 -20.93 1.51 16.98
CA VAL A 132 -21.37 1.30 15.60
C VAL A 132 -20.19 0.94 14.73
N GLY A 133 -19.06 1.64 14.90
CA GLY A 133 -17.82 1.36 14.18
C GLY A 133 -17.28 -0.04 14.46
N GLU A 134 -17.23 -0.45 15.72
CA GLU A 134 -16.81 -1.79 16.12
C GLU A 134 -17.72 -2.88 15.53
N LEU A 135 -19.03 -2.71 15.61
CA LEU A 135 -19.99 -3.64 15.01
C LEU A 135 -19.83 -3.73 13.49
N PHE A 136 -19.61 -2.58 12.84
CA PHE A 136 -19.33 -2.53 11.40
C PHE A 136 -18.04 -3.28 11.06
N PHE A 137 -16.96 -3.00 11.80
CA PHE A 137 -15.67 -3.67 11.61
C PHE A 137 -15.80 -5.20 11.76
N GLN A 138 -16.47 -5.69 12.81
CA GLN A 138 -16.70 -7.13 13.01
C GLN A 138 -17.46 -7.76 11.83
N LYS A 139 -18.39 -7.02 11.21
CA LYS A 139 -19.13 -7.50 10.05
C LYS A 139 -18.30 -7.58 8.79
N ILE A 140 -17.33 -6.69 8.61
CA ILE A 140 -16.46 -6.70 7.41
C ILE A 140 -15.21 -7.55 7.59
N ALA A 141 -14.67 -7.66 8.80
CA ALA A 141 -13.43 -8.36 9.11
C ALA A 141 -13.60 -9.89 9.27
N ASN A 142 -14.72 -10.46 8.85
CA ASN A 142 -14.94 -11.91 8.88
C ASN A 142 -14.54 -12.56 7.54
N PRO A 143 -14.11 -13.85 7.56
CA PRO A 143 -13.61 -14.52 6.36
C PRO A 143 -14.58 -14.52 5.16
N PRO A 144 -15.90 -14.78 5.30
CA PRO A 144 -16.82 -14.71 4.18
C PRO A 144 -16.92 -13.34 3.50
N THR A 145 -16.91 -12.26 4.30
CA THR A 145 -16.98 -10.89 3.77
C THR A 145 -15.65 -10.49 3.14
N VAL A 146 -14.52 -10.78 3.80
CA VAL A 146 -13.18 -10.53 3.26
C VAL A 146 -13.00 -11.28 1.93
N ARG A 147 -13.43 -12.56 1.83
CA ARG A 147 -13.40 -13.29 0.56
C ARG A 147 -14.16 -12.56 -0.55
N LYS A 148 -15.37 -12.06 -0.26
CA LYS A 148 -16.16 -11.32 -1.26
C LYS A 148 -15.46 -10.03 -1.71
N ILE A 149 -14.80 -9.32 -0.78
CA ILE A 149 -14.04 -8.11 -1.09
C ILE A 149 -12.83 -8.44 -1.98
N LEU A 150 -12.09 -9.49 -1.64
CA LEU A 150 -10.94 -9.94 -2.42
C LEU A 150 -11.34 -10.41 -3.82
N LEU A 151 -12.46 -11.16 -3.95
CA LEU A 151 -12.98 -11.58 -5.25
C LEU A 151 -13.43 -10.41 -6.14
N GLN A 152 -13.66 -9.23 -5.59
CA GLN A 152 -13.87 -8.01 -6.40
C GLN A 152 -12.54 -7.40 -6.84
N ALA A 153 -11.51 -7.48 -5.99
CA ALA A 153 -10.21 -6.87 -6.22
C ALA A 153 -9.30 -7.70 -7.15
N TYR A 154 -9.50 -9.02 -7.19
CA TYR A 154 -8.71 -9.97 -7.97
C TYR A 154 -9.49 -10.42 -9.20
N VAL A 155 -8.84 -10.43 -10.36
CA VAL A 155 -9.38 -11.05 -11.59
C VAL A 155 -9.15 -12.56 -11.54
N HIS A 156 -7.98 -12.98 -11.12
CA HIS A 156 -7.62 -14.39 -10.94
C HIS A 156 -8.12 -14.90 -9.59
N HIS A 157 -9.38 -15.30 -9.53
CA HIS A 157 -10.08 -15.67 -8.31
C HIS A 157 -9.44 -16.86 -7.57
N GLU A 158 -8.70 -17.72 -8.26
CA GLU A 158 -7.92 -18.82 -7.68
C GLU A 158 -6.80 -18.35 -6.77
N ALA A 159 -6.34 -17.12 -6.92
CA ALA A 159 -5.35 -16.51 -6.02
C ALA A 159 -5.96 -16.15 -4.64
N VAL A 160 -7.29 -16.06 -4.53
CA VAL A 160 -8.00 -15.82 -3.26
C VAL A 160 -8.14 -17.12 -2.48
N THR A 161 -7.03 -17.57 -1.92
CA THR A 161 -6.91 -18.83 -1.17
C THR A 161 -7.37 -18.68 0.29
N ASP A 162 -7.59 -19.80 0.98
CA ASP A 162 -7.87 -19.81 2.42
C ASP A 162 -6.68 -19.27 3.23
N GLU A 163 -5.45 -19.58 2.79
CA GLU A 163 -4.23 -19.00 3.37
C GLU A 163 -4.23 -17.45 3.33
N LEU A 164 -4.60 -16.87 2.18
CA LEU A 164 -4.69 -15.39 2.07
C LEU A 164 -5.76 -14.84 3.01
N LEU A 165 -6.90 -15.51 3.13
CA LEU A 165 -7.95 -15.11 4.07
C LEU A 165 -7.47 -15.15 5.51
N GLU A 166 -6.74 -16.18 5.90
CA GLU A 166 -6.18 -16.32 7.25
C GLU A 166 -5.17 -15.21 7.54
N ILE A 167 -4.27 -14.92 6.60
CA ILE A 167 -3.28 -13.82 6.69
C ILE A 167 -3.96 -12.48 6.95
N ILE A 168 -5.10 -12.21 6.31
CA ILE A 168 -5.81 -10.93 6.44
C ILE A 168 -6.70 -10.90 7.69
N THR A 169 -7.42 -12.00 7.99
CA THR A 169 -8.45 -11.98 9.04
C THR A 169 -7.90 -12.29 10.42
N THR A 170 -6.73 -12.92 10.55
CA THR A 170 -6.13 -13.21 11.86
C THR A 170 -5.74 -11.93 12.60
N PRO A 171 -4.99 -10.98 12.00
CA PRO A 171 -4.66 -9.73 12.66
C PRO A 171 -5.87 -8.83 12.97
N ALA A 172 -6.97 -9.01 12.23
CA ALA A 172 -8.20 -8.26 12.46
C ALA A 172 -8.92 -8.65 13.76
N LYS A 173 -8.52 -9.75 14.40
CA LYS A 173 -9.05 -10.18 15.70
C LYS A 173 -8.29 -9.59 16.89
N ASP A 174 -7.16 -8.95 16.64
CA ASP A 174 -6.34 -8.38 17.70
C ASP A 174 -7.03 -7.18 18.36
N SER A 175 -6.73 -6.99 19.64
CA SER A 175 -7.14 -5.78 20.36
C SER A 175 -6.62 -4.54 19.64
N GLY A 176 -7.45 -3.52 19.46
CA GLY A 176 -7.12 -2.28 18.75
C GLY A 176 -7.32 -2.31 17.24
N ALA A 177 -7.50 -3.48 16.60
CA ALA A 177 -7.66 -3.56 15.13
C ALA A 177 -8.85 -2.75 14.61
N ALA A 178 -9.97 -2.74 15.34
CA ALA A 178 -11.14 -1.92 15.00
C ALA A 178 -10.83 -0.43 15.10
N ASP A 179 -10.13 0.01 16.15
CA ASP A 179 -9.76 1.41 16.35
C ASP A 179 -8.83 1.90 15.25
N VAL A 180 -7.85 1.08 14.82
CA VAL A 180 -6.97 1.36 13.67
C VAL A 180 -7.77 1.51 12.38
N PHE A 181 -8.67 0.55 12.10
CA PHE A 181 -9.53 0.59 10.92
C PHE A 181 -10.35 1.88 10.87
N LEU A 182 -10.99 2.24 11.98
CA LEU A 182 -11.82 3.45 12.10
C LEU A 182 -11.00 4.72 11.96
N ALA A 183 -9.82 4.78 12.59
CA ALA A 183 -8.92 5.91 12.47
C ALA A 183 -8.49 6.14 11.02
N PHE A 184 -8.08 5.09 10.31
CA PHE A 184 -7.67 5.22 8.92
C PHE A 184 -8.84 5.52 7.97
N THR A 185 -10.00 4.89 8.14
CA THR A 185 -11.17 5.21 7.29
C THR A 185 -11.68 6.63 7.50
N GLY A 186 -11.39 7.24 8.67
CA GLY A 186 -11.62 8.65 8.94
C GLY A 186 -10.53 9.59 8.41
N TYR A 187 -9.37 9.06 8.00
CA TYR A 187 -8.21 9.84 7.56
C TYR A 187 -8.31 10.22 6.08
N SER A 188 -8.91 11.37 5.82
CA SER A 188 -9.13 11.93 4.47
C SER A 188 -8.13 13.03 4.06
N SER A 189 -7.21 13.39 4.95
CA SER A 189 -6.14 14.37 4.73
C SER A 189 -4.78 13.69 4.54
N GLY A 190 -3.70 14.48 4.47
CA GLY A 190 -2.32 13.99 4.30
C GLY A 190 -1.91 13.93 2.82
N PRO A 191 -0.75 13.33 2.50
CA PRO A 191 -0.20 13.41 1.15
C PRO A 191 -0.96 12.55 0.15
N LEU A 192 -0.97 13.01 -1.09
CA LEU A 192 -1.34 12.26 -2.28
C LEU A 192 -0.09 11.78 -3.02
N ALA A 193 -0.22 10.83 -3.94
CA ALA A 193 0.90 10.40 -4.78
C ALA A 193 1.45 11.56 -5.61
N GLU A 194 0.58 12.39 -6.16
CA GLU A 194 0.91 13.59 -6.92
C GLU A 194 1.64 14.67 -6.10
N ASP A 195 1.49 14.68 -4.78
CA ASP A 195 2.24 15.58 -3.89
C ASP A 195 3.65 15.06 -3.61
N LEU A 196 3.82 13.75 -3.51
CA LEU A 196 5.08 13.08 -3.12
C LEU A 196 6.00 12.85 -4.32
N LEU A 197 5.46 12.42 -5.47
CA LEU A 197 6.26 12.09 -6.65
C LEU A 197 7.27 13.19 -7.03
N PRO A 198 6.90 14.48 -7.14
CA PRO A 198 7.85 15.53 -7.51
C PRO A 198 8.94 15.78 -6.47
N GLN A 199 8.78 15.33 -5.23
CA GLN A 199 9.74 15.49 -4.15
C GLN A 199 10.78 14.36 -4.11
N LEU A 200 10.52 13.22 -4.76
CA LEU A 200 11.44 12.09 -4.79
C LEU A 200 12.74 12.43 -5.50
N LYS A 201 13.86 11.95 -4.95
CA LYS A 201 15.21 12.11 -5.51
C LYS A 201 15.75 10.83 -6.15
N CYS A 202 14.90 9.81 -6.26
CA CYS A 202 15.23 8.51 -6.83
C CYS A 202 14.26 8.15 -7.96
N PRO A 203 14.64 7.20 -8.84
CA PRO A 203 13.76 6.74 -9.91
C PRO A 203 12.54 5.97 -9.38
N VAL A 204 11.46 6.05 -10.13
CA VAL A 204 10.20 5.38 -9.83
C VAL A 204 9.79 4.50 -11.01
N ILE A 205 9.31 3.27 -10.73
CA ILE A 205 8.50 2.50 -11.67
C ILE A 205 7.11 2.30 -11.12
N ILE A 206 6.14 2.20 -12.02
CA ILE A 206 4.74 1.96 -11.67
C ILE A 206 4.28 0.70 -12.40
N LEU A 207 3.74 -0.26 -11.65
CA LEU A 207 3.04 -1.43 -12.16
C LEU A 207 1.55 -1.26 -11.85
N TRP A 208 0.69 -1.55 -12.83
CA TRP A 208 -0.74 -1.32 -12.62
C TRP A 208 -1.58 -2.42 -13.25
N GLY A 209 -2.37 -3.12 -12.44
CA GLY A 209 -3.40 -4.05 -12.90
C GLY A 209 -4.52 -3.28 -13.62
N CYS A 210 -4.70 -3.57 -14.91
CA CYS A 210 -5.63 -2.82 -15.76
C CYS A 210 -7.10 -3.00 -15.38
N ALA A 211 -7.42 -4.09 -14.70
CA ALA A 211 -8.77 -4.41 -14.26
C ALA A 211 -9.02 -4.09 -12.77
N ASP A 212 -8.20 -3.22 -12.17
CA ASP A 212 -8.38 -2.76 -10.80
C ASP A 212 -9.72 -2.01 -10.65
N PRO A 213 -10.66 -2.50 -9.83
CA PRO A 213 -11.97 -1.87 -9.67
C PRO A 213 -11.93 -0.67 -8.70
N TRP A 214 -10.85 -0.52 -7.93
CA TRP A 214 -10.75 0.51 -6.89
C TRP A 214 -9.92 1.70 -7.32
N GLU A 215 -8.84 1.44 -8.06
CA GLU A 215 -7.91 2.46 -8.54
C GLU A 215 -7.86 2.40 -10.07
N PRO A 216 -8.73 3.18 -10.78
CA PRO A 216 -8.84 3.14 -12.23
C PRO A 216 -7.51 3.46 -12.92
N ILE A 217 -7.10 2.61 -13.88
CA ILE A 217 -5.83 2.77 -14.58
C ILE A 217 -5.69 4.11 -15.32
N ASP A 218 -6.78 4.65 -15.84
CA ASP A 218 -6.74 5.94 -16.56
C ASP A 218 -6.25 7.07 -15.62
N LEU A 219 -6.72 7.07 -14.38
CA LEU A 219 -6.22 8.00 -13.36
C LEU A 219 -4.79 7.65 -12.91
N GLY A 220 -4.47 6.35 -12.84
CA GLY A 220 -3.11 5.90 -12.54
C GLY A 220 -2.08 6.35 -13.58
N ARG A 221 -2.47 6.42 -14.86
CA ARG A 221 -1.62 6.89 -15.96
C ARG A 221 -1.22 8.36 -15.82
N GLU A 222 -2.00 9.17 -15.11
CA GLU A 222 -1.63 10.56 -14.82
C GLU A 222 -0.35 10.65 -13.98
N LEU A 223 -0.09 9.64 -13.14
CA LEU A 223 1.15 9.58 -12.35
C LEU A 223 2.40 9.36 -13.24
N ALA A 224 2.23 8.82 -14.43
CA ALA A 224 3.36 8.61 -15.36
C ALA A 224 3.93 9.92 -15.94
N GLN A 225 3.24 11.06 -15.74
CA GLN A 225 3.68 12.37 -16.24
C GLN A 225 4.78 13.00 -15.37
N PHE A 226 4.97 12.51 -14.15
CA PHE A 226 6.02 13.01 -13.26
C PHE A 226 7.41 12.54 -13.73
N SER A 227 8.37 13.47 -13.75
CA SER A 227 9.73 13.22 -14.25
C SER A 227 10.49 12.11 -13.51
N GLN A 228 10.11 11.82 -12.28
CA GLN A 228 10.67 10.73 -11.48
C GLN A 228 10.23 9.35 -11.98
N VAL A 229 9.09 9.27 -12.66
CA VAL A 229 8.53 8.02 -13.18
C VAL A 229 9.21 7.66 -14.49
N GLN A 230 10.01 6.60 -14.45
CA GLN A 230 10.77 6.13 -15.62
C GLN A 230 9.95 5.20 -16.50
N LYS A 231 9.03 4.45 -15.90
CA LYS A 231 8.25 3.44 -16.58
C LYS A 231 6.89 3.26 -15.91
N PHE A 232 5.85 3.21 -16.71
CA PHE A 232 4.52 2.78 -16.31
C PHE A 232 4.21 1.48 -17.05
N ILE A 233 3.93 0.42 -16.31
CA ILE A 233 3.76 -0.95 -16.81
C ILE A 233 2.33 -1.40 -16.54
N PRO A 234 1.44 -1.34 -17.56
CA PRO A 234 0.11 -1.90 -17.42
C PRO A 234 0.18 -3.43 -17.44
N LEU A 235 -0.59 -4.07 -16.56
CA LEU A 235 -0.73 -5.52 -16.47
C LEU A 235 -2.17 -5.88 -16.88
N GLU A 236 -2.30 -6.35 -18.11
CA GLU A 236 -3.61 -6.67 -18.67
C GLU A 236 -4.25 -7.87 -17.97
N GLY A 237 -5.56 -7.78 -17.70
CA GLY A 237 -6.32 -8.85 -17.03
C GLY A 237 -5.96 -9.06 -15.56
N VAL A 238 -5.36 -8.08 -14.91
CA VAL A 238 -4.89 -8.16 -13.52
C VAL A 238 -5.61 -7.12 -12.66
N GLY A 239 -5.94 -7.48 -11.41
CA GLY A 239 -6.67 -6.64 -10.47
C GLY A 239 -5.79 -5.77 -9.59
N HIS A 240 -6.25 -5.51 -8.37
CA HIS A 240 -5.66 -4.55 -7.42
C HIS A 240 -4.35 -5.01 -6.77
N CYS A 241 -4.11 -6.32 -6.69
CA CYS A 241 -2.98 -6.89 -5.98
C CYS A 241 -2.07 -7.75 -6.89
N PRO A 242 -1.47 -7.17 -7.95
CA PRO A 242 -0.68 -7.92 -8.94
C PRO A 242 0.42 -8.77 -8.31
N GLN A 243 1.05 -8.29 -7.24
CA GLN A 243 2.13 -9.00 -6.53
C GLN A 243 1.70 -10.35 -5.95
N ASP A 244 0.42 -10.50 -5.61
CA ASP A 244 -0.15 -11.75 -5.08
C ASP A 244 -0.96 -12.51 -6.13
N GLU A 245 -1.58 -11.79 -7.05
CA GLU A 245 -2.44 -12.33 -8.10
C GLU A 245 -1.64 -13.03 -9.20
N VAL A 246 -0.59 -12.34 -9.71
CA VAL A 246 0.28 -12.80 -10.81
C VAL A 246 1.76 -12.57 -10.49
N PRO A 247 2.28 -13.19 -9.41
CA PRO A 247 3.66 -12.98 -8.97
C PRO A 247 4.68 -13.37 -10.04
N GLU A 248 4.35 -14.29 -10.94
CA GLU A 248 5.19 -14.71 -12.07
C GLU A 248 5.43 -13.59 -13.09
N LEU A 249 4.54 -12.62 -13.18
CA LEU A 249 4.73 -11.41 -13.99
C LEU A 249 5.44 -10.30 -13.20
N VAL A 250 5.04 -10.09 -11.96
CA VAL A 250 5.55 -8.98 -11.13
C VAL A 250 6.99 -9.20 -10.69
N ASN A 251 7.33 -10.41 -10.26
CA ASN A 251 8.64 -10.72 -9.70
C ASN A 251 9.81 -10.47 -10.68
N PRO A 252 9.76 -10.94 -11.95
CA PRO A 252 10.83 -10.63 -12.91
C PRO A 252 10.95 -9.13 -13.17
N ILE A 253 9.85 -8.40 -13.31
CA ILE A 253 9.86 -6.95 -13.55
C ILE A 253 10.58 -6.22 -12.41
N LEU A 254 10.27 -6.57 -11.15
CA LEU A 254 10.94 -5.98 -9.99
C LEU A 254 12.43 -6.36 -9.96
N GLN A 255 12.76 -7.63 -10.19
CA GLN A 255 14.13 -8.12 -10.18
C GLN A 255 14.98 -7.42 -11.23
N ASP A 256 14.52 -7.36 -12.48
CA ASP A 256 15.23 -6.74 -13.59
C ASP A 256 15.47 -5.25 -13.33
N TRP A 257 14.44 -4.53 -12.86
CA TRP A 257 14.56 -3.12 -12.55
C TRP A 257 15.53 -2.85 -11.39
N ILE A 258 15.49 -3.63 -10.32
CA ILE A 258 16.43 -3.53 -9.19
C ILE A 258 17.85 -3.82 -9.67
N TRP A 259 18.02 -4.85 -10.48
CA TRP A 259 19.33 -5.24 -11.02
C TRP A 259 19.94 -4.16 -11.93
N GLU A 260 19.16 -3.66 -12.89
CA GLU A 260 19.57 -2.57 -13.79
C GLU A 260 20.04 -1.36 -12.97
N ARG A 261 19.28 -0.94 -11.96
CA ARG A 261 19.61 0.23 -11.15
C ARG A 261 20.84 0.02 -10.27
N SER A 262 21.00 -1.15 -9.69
CA SER A 262 22.17 -1.48 -8.86
C SER A 262 23.48 -1.45 -9.67
N HIS A 263 23.44 -1.81 -10.94
CA HIS A 263 24.60 -1.79 -11.82
C HIS A 263 24.95 -0.38 -12.30
N PHE A 264 23.95 0.43 -12.63
CA PHE A 264 24.19 1.83 -13.02
C PHE A 264 24.82 2.67 -11.90
N MET A 265 24.53 2.38 -10.64
CA MET A 265 25.12 3.08 -9.50
C MET A 265 26.57 2.67 -9.22
N ASN A 266 26.97 1.48 -9.65
CA ASN A 266 28.32 0.93 -9.43
C ASN A 266 29.29 1.15 -10.60
N THR A 267 28.85 1.77 -11.71
CA THR A 267 29.75 2.13 -12.83
C THR A 267 30.38 3.48 -12.50
N PRO A 268 31.70 3.57 -12.24
CA PRO A 268 32.35 4.85 -12.04
C PRO A 268 32.28 5.67 -13.35
N ASN A 269 31.86 6.93 -13.23
CA ASN A 269 31.95 7.92 -14.31
C ASN A 269 33.40 8.17 -14.72
#